data_f77cc630e2a6c984589660fd2a12eff2
#
_entry.id   f77cc630e2a6c984589660fd2a12eff2
#
_cell.length_a   1.000
_cell.length_b   1.000
_cell.length_c   1.000
_cell.angle_alpha   90.00
_cell.angle_beta   90.00
_cell.angle_gamma   90.00
#
_symmetry.space_group_name_H-M   'P 1'
#
loop_
_entity.id
_entity.type
_entity.pdbx_description
1 polymer ?
#
loop_
_entity_poly.entity_id
_entity_poly.type
_entity_poly.pdbx_seq_one_letter_code
_entity_poly.pdbx_strand_id
1 'polypeptide(L)' 'VSKKVSIKNIANNNEMTYTIVSESEADLSQKKISASSPIGKGLIGKKVGDITDIVVPNGTLKFEIINISL' A
#
# COMPACT_ATOMS: atom_id res chain seq x y z
N VAL A 1 1.94 -3.91 -15.75
CA VAL A 1 0.94 -2.89 -15.41
C VAL A 1 1.15 -2.42 -14.01
N SER A 2 1.31 -1.12 -13.81
CA SER A 2 1.48 -0.54 -12.49
C SER A 2 0.17 0.05 -12.00
N LYS A 3 -0.01 0.04 -10.69
CA LYS A 3 -1.22 0.56 -10.04
C LYS A 3 -0.79 1.42 -8.87
N LYS A 4 -1.28 2.64 -8.84
CA LYS A 4 -0.97 3.56 -7.75
C LYS A 4 -2.08 3.51 -6.72
N VAL A 5 -1.72 3.29 -5.48
CA VAL A 5 -2.66 3.24 -4.37
C VAL A 5 -2.25 4.28 -3.35
N SER A 6 -3.13 5.22 -3.08
CA SER A 6 -2.92 6.23 -2.05
C SER A 6 -3.56 5.73 -0.77
N ILE A 7 -2.80 5.72 0.31
CA ILE A 7 -3.25 5.23 1.59
C ILE A 7 -2.99 6.28 2.66
N LYS A 8 -3.77 6.19 3.73
CA LYS A 8 -3.64 7.09 4.87
C LYS A 8 -3.46 6.27 6.13
N ASN A 9 -2.41 6.57 6.87
CA ASN A 9 -2.19 5.93 8.16
C ASN A 9 -3.17 6.51 9.17
N ILE A 10 -4.06 5.66 9.69
CA ILE A 10 -5.12 6.13 10.58
C ILE A 10 -4.55 6.63 11.91
N ALA A 11 -3.44 6.06 12.35
CA ALA A 11 -2.87 6.40 13.65
C ALA A 11 -2.32 7.83 13.70
N ASN A 12 -1.71 8.29 12.60
CA ASN A 12 -1.07 9.61 12.59
C ASN A 12 -1.53 10.50 11.43
N ASN A 13 -2.53 10.04 10.65
CA ASN A 13 -3.10 10.79 9.53
C ASN A 13 -2.08 11.12 8.42
N ASN A 14 -1.00 10.35 8.32
CA ASN A 14 -0.05 10.51 7.23
C ASN A 14 -0.56 9.82 5.99
N GLU A 15 -0.47 10.50 4.86
CA GLU A 15 -0.86 9.96 3.56
C GLU A 15 0.36 9.57 2.77
N MET A 16 0.27 8.45 2.08
CA MET A 16 1.35 7.95 1.23
C MET A 16 0.75 7.35 -0.03
N THR A 17 1.54 7.38 -1.10
CA THR A 17 1.16 6.72 -2.35
C THR A 17 2.19 5.67 -2.68
N TYR A 18 1.74 4.45 -2.90
CA TYR A 18 2.60 3.36 -3.34
C TYR A 18 2.19 2.93 -4.73
N THR A 19 3.19 2.56 -5.54
CA THR A 19 2.95 1.99 -6.86
C THR A 19 3.17 0.49 -6.76
N ILE A 20 2.18 -0.30 -7.14
CA ILE A 20 2.30 -1.76 -7.14
C ILE A 20 2.83 -2.18 -8.50
N VAL A 21 3.97 -2.86 -8.49
CA VAL A 21 4.67 -3.28 -9.71
C VAL A 21 5.05 -4.76 -9.57
N SER A 22 5.63 -5.31 -10.63
CA SER A 22 6.17 -6.66 -10.54
C SER A 22 7.39 -6.68 -9.63
N GLU A 23 7.74 -7.88 -9.12
CA GLU A 23 8.85 -8.03 -8.19
C GLU A 23 10.16 -7.47 -8.74
N SER A 24 10.41 -7.66 -10.02
CA SER A 24 11.64 -7.19 -10.65
C SER A 24 11.72 -5.67 -10.73
N GLU A 25 10.61 -4.98 -10.62
CA GLU A 25 10.58 -3.52 -10.70
C GLU A 25 10.38 -2.86 -9.34
N ALA A 26 10.23 -3.64 -8.29
CA ALA A 26 10.02 -3.11 -6.96
C ALA A 26 11.23 -2.29 -6.49
N ASP A 27 10.97 -1.08 -6.00
CA ASP A 27 12.00 -0.20 -5.49
C ASP A 27 11.41 0.67 -4.40
N LEU A 28 11.74 0.35 -3.16
CA LEU A 28 11.17 1.03 -2.02
C LEU A 28 11.57 2.51 -1.96
N SER A 29 12.74 2.85 -2.48
CA SER A 29 13.17 4.24 -2.52
C SER A 29 12.30 5.09 -3.43
N GLN A 30 11.62 4.47 -4.40
CA GLN A 30 10.68 5.14 -5.29
C GLN A 30 9.23 4.81 -4.93
N LYS A 31 9.03 4.21 -3.76
CA LYS A 31 7.70 3.79 -3.30
C LYS A 31 7.02 2.79 -4.24
N LYS A 32 7.82 1.98 -4.90
CA LYS A 32 7.35 0.90 -5.76
C LYS A 32 7.46 -0.40 -4.99
N ILE A 33 6.36 -1.08 -4.82
CA ILE A 33 6.31 -2.33 -4.06
C ILE A 33 5.74 -3.43 -4.93
N SER A 34 6.18 -4.66 -4.67
CA SER A 34 5.66 -5.80 -5.42
C SER A 34 4.33 -6.23 -4.85
N ALA A 35 3.51 -6.86 -5.71
CA ALA A 35 2.23 -7.41 -5.30
C ALA A 35 2.40 -8.52 -4.26
N SER A 36 3.58 -9.15 -4.20
CA SER A 36 3.84 -10.21 -3.24
C SER A 36 4.41 -9.72 -1.91
N SER A 37 4.73 -8.41 -1.80
CA SER A 37 5.21 -7.87 -0.54
C SER A 37 4.07 -7.82 0.50
N PRO A 38 4.41 -7.79 1.80
CA PRO A 38 3.36 -7.70 2.83
C PRO A 38 2.45 -6.48 2.64
N ILE A 39 3.02 -5.33 2.29
CA ILE A 39 2.22 -4.13 2.04
C ILE A 39 1.40 -4.31 0.77
N GLY A 40 1.99 -4.83 -0.30
CA GLY A 40 1.28 -5.06 -1.55
C GLY A 40 0.12 -6.03 -1.38
N LYS A 41 0.33 -7.11 -0.64
CA LYS A 41 -0.75 -8.06 -0.36
C LYS A 41 -1.89 -7.42 0.40
N GLY A 42 -1.56 -6.51 1.32
CA GLY A 42 -2.58 -5.82 2.09
C GLY A 42 -3.39 -4.83 1.26
N LEU A 43 -2.82 -4.34 0.16
CA LEU A 43 -3.48 -3.36 -0.68
C LEU A 43 -4.24 -3.96 -1.86
N ILE A 44 -3.85 -5.17 -2.28
CA ILE A 44 -4.48 -5.82 -3.41
C ILE A 44 -5.91 -6.23 -3.06
N GLY A 45 -6.83 -5.97 -3.97
CA GLY A 45 -8.23 -6.31 -3.77
C GLY A 45 -9.00 -5.32 -2.92
N LYS A 46 -8.35 -4.26 -2.47
CA LYS A 46 -9.00 -3.23 -1.67
C LYS A 46 -9.59 -2.16 -2.57
N LYS A 47 -10.57 -1.45 -2.05
CA LYS A 47 -11.26 -0.36 -2.75
C LYS A 47 -11.10 0.92 -1.97
N VAL A 48 -11.37 2.04 -2.62
CA VAL A 48 -11.38 3.34 -1.95
C VAL A 48 -12.38 3.29 -0.79
N GLY A 49 -11.91 3.70 0.38
CA GLY A 49 -12.69 3.66 1.60
C GLY A 49 -12.48 2.41 2.45
N ASP A 50 -11.80 1.39 1.91
CA ASP A 50 -11.50 0.18 2.69
C ASP A 50 -10.36 0.45 3.66
N ILE A 51 -10.41 -0.23 4.79
CA ILE A 51 -9.34 -0.19 5.78
C ILE A 51 -8.62 -1.53 5.76
N THR A 52 -7.30 -1.49 5.67
CA THR A 52 -6.49 -2.70 5.64
C THR A 52 -5.51 -2.70 6.81
N ASP A 53 -5.29 -3.88 7.37
CA ASP A 53 -4.29 -4.09 8.40
C ASP A 53 -3.02 -4.62 7.76
N ILE A 54 -1.91 -3.94 8.00
CA ILE A 54 -0.62 -4.36 7.47
C ILE A 54 0.27 -4.74 8.65
N VAL A 55 0.70 -5.99 8.65
CA VAL A 55 1.56 -6.51 9.72
C VAL A 55 3.00 -6.14 9.40
N VAL A 56 3.64 -5.48 10.36
CA VAL A 56 5.05 -5.11 10.28
C VAL A 56 5.75 -5.66 11.53
N PRO A 57 7.10 -5.71 11.53
CA PRO A 57 7.82 -6.24 12.71
C PRO A 57 7.48 -5.55 14.01
N ASN A 58 7.10 -4.27 13.97
CA ASN A 58 6.77 -3.51 15.17
C ASN A 58 5.30 -3.61 15.57
N GLY A 59 4.50 -4.38 14.85
CA GLY A 59 3.09 -4.52 15.17
C GLY A 59 2.21 -4.49 13.92
N THR A 60 0.96 -4.09 14.10
CA THR A 60 0.01 -3.99 12.99
C THR A 60 -0.36 -2.53 12.78
N LEU A 61 -0.27 -2.08 11.54
CA LEU A 61 -0.65 -0.73 11.16
C LEU A 61 -1.96 -0.78 10.37
N LYS A 62 -2.82 0.19 10.61
CA LYS A 62 -4.07 0.31 9.86
C LYS A 62 -3.97 1.46 8.87
N PHE A 63 -4.32 1.16 7.64
CA PHE A 63 -4.33 2.15 6.56
C PHE A 63 -5.68 2.18 5.89
N GLU A 64 -6.11 3.38 5.53
CA GLU A 64 -7.33 3.57 4.77
C GLU A 64 -6.96 3.84 3.31
N ILE A 65 -7.64 3.17 2.40
CA ILE A 65 -7.44 3.38 0.97
C ILE A 65 -8.20 4.65 0.58
N ILE A 66 -7.48 5.69 0.19
CA ILE A 66 -8.10 6.97 -0.13
C ILE A 66 -8.21 7.21 -1.63
N ASN A 67 -7.37 6.56 -2.43
CA ASN A 67 -7.45 6.67 -3.88
C ASN A 67 -6.73 5.50 -4.54
N ILE A 68 -7.24 5.09 -5.68
CA ILE A 68 -6.61 4.05 -6.50
C ILE A 68 -6.59 4.57 -7.93
N SER A 69 -5.40 4.54 -8.54
CA SER A 69 -5.20 5.02 -9.91
C SER A 69 -4.41 3.99 -10.71
N LEU A 70 -4.75 3.84 -11.95
CA LEU A 70 -4.02 2.95 -12.87
C LEU A 70 -3.01 3.73 -13.70
#